data_789f567b53320d24c1507bb43e65f727
#
_entry.id   789f567b53320d24c1507bb43e65f727
#
_cell.length_a   1.000
_cell.length_b   1.000
_cell.length_c   1.000
_cell.angle_alpha   90.00
_cell.angle_beta   90.00
_cell.angle_gamma   90.00
#
_symmetry.space_group_name_H-M   'P 1'
#
loop_
_entity.id
_entity.type
_entity.pdbx_description
1 polymer ?
#
loop_
_entity_poly.entity_id
_entity_poly.type
_entity_poly.pdbx_seq_one_letter_code
_entity_poly.pdbx_strand_id
1 'polypeptide(L)'
;MVAFYQNSYAAEYNAYEAIHHIEEMVGSINEAYETNNIDAAIVLKDIVPITSVPDDVGYSDITDEEGNITKDGAGYLTSIAILNEGYPEYDIYQSWQADLVMSVRDNRSDSTANGAASVGGEVQHHYG
;
A
#
# COMPACT_ATOMS: atom_id res chain seq x y z
N MET A 1 -6.27 -9.41 -0.21
CA MET A 1 -5.43 -8.18 -0.26
C MET A 1 -5.96 -7.23 -1.33
N VAL A 2 -5.92 -5.96 -1.07
CA VAL A 2 -6.12 -4.91 -2.08
C VAL A 2 -4.78 -4.24 -2.34
N ALA A 3 -4.45 -4.05 -3.60
CA ALA A 3 -3.24 -3.36 -4.01
C ALA A 3 -3.61 -1.99 -4.59
N PHE A 4 -2.96 -0.96 -4.08
CA PHE A 4 -3.08 0.39 -4.62
C PHE A 4 -1.81 0.77 -5.38
N TYR A 5 -1.96 1.50 -6.46
CA TYR A 5 -0.81 2.10 -7.15
C TYR A 5 -1.04 3.58 -7.41
N GLN A 6 0.01 4.38 -7.27
CA GLN A 6 -0.04 5.80 -7.56
C GLN A 6 0.06 6.08 -9.05
N ASN A 7 -0.50 7.21 -9.48
CA ASN A 7 -0.46 7.65 -10.87
C ASN A 7 0.97 7.76 -11.42
N SER A 8 1.92 8.19 -10.59
CA SER A 8 3.33 8.25 -10.96
C SER A 8 3.90 6.89 -11.36
N TYR A 9 3.50 5.83 -10.69
CA TYR A 9 3.89 4.46 -11.04
C TYR A 9 3.31 4.04 -12.40
N ALA A 10 2.04 4.33 -12.63
CA ALA A 10 1.39 4.05 -13.92
C ALA A 10 1.92 4.94 -15.05
N ALA A 11 2.40 6.15 -14.75
CA ALA A 11 3.02 7.03 -15.74
C ALA A 11 4.38 6.48 -16.22
N GLU A 12 5.12 5.81 -15.33
CA GLU A 12 6.40 5.18 -15.69
C GLU A 12 6.21 3.91 -16.51
N TYR A 13 5.22 3.08 -16.16
CA TYR A 13 5.04 1.73 -16.70
C TYR A 13 3.78 1.54 -17.53
N ASN A 14 2.91 2.52 -17.64
CA ASN A 14 1.49 2.46 -18.02
C ASN A 14 0.63 1.57 -17.07
N ALA A 15 -0.68 1.76 -17.13
CA ALA A 15 -1.59 1.07 -16.20
C ALA A 15 -1.59 -0.45 -16.35
N TYR A 16 -1.46 -0.96 -17.57
CA TYR A 16 -1.41 -2.39 -17.82
C TYR A 16 -0.17 -3.05 -17.20
N GLU A 17 0.99 -2.45 -17.38
CA GLU A 17 2.25 -2.95 -16.81
C GLU A 17 2.25 -2.83 -15.29
N ALA A 18 1.69 -1.75 -14.72
CA ALA A 18 1.55 -1.58 -13.28
C ALA A 18 0.72 -2.72 -12.67
N ILE A 19 -0.41 -3.04 -13.26
CA ILE A 19 -1.26 -4.15 -12.84
C ILE A 19 -0.52 -5.48 -12.94
N HIS A 20 0.17 -5.71 -14.04
CA HIS A 20 0.93 -6.94 -14.27
C HIS A 20 2.06 -7.13 -13.26
N HIS A 21 2.80 -6.06 -12.95
CA HIS A 21 3.84 -6.10 -11.92
C HIS A 21 3.28 -6.46 -10.54
N ILE A 22 2.12 -5.92 -10.18
CA ILE A 22 1.47 -6.24 -8.90
C ILE A 22 1.05 -7.71 -8.86
N GLU A 23 0.46 -8.21 -9.93
CA GLU A 23 0.09 -9.62 -10.04
C GLU A 23 1.30 -10.54 -9.94
N GLU A 24 2.42 -10.19 -10.56
CA GLU A 24 3.68 -10.94 -10.47
C GLU A 24 4.26 -10.92 -9.05
N MET A 25 4.20 -9.79 -8.34
CA MET A 25 4.65 -9.70 -6.96
C MET A 25 3.85 -10.64 -6.04
N VAL A 26 2.54 -10.63 -6.16
CA VAL A 26 1.66 -11.52 -5.39
C VAL A 26 1.92 -13.00 -5.75
N GLY A 27 2.08 -13.29 -7.03
CA GLY A 27 2.41 -14.63 -7.50
C GLY A 27 3.73 -15.14 -6.93
N SER A 28 4.75 -14.28 -6.85
CA SER A 28 6.06 -14.62 -6.28
C SER A 28 5.96 -14.91 -4.77
N ILE A 29 5.15 -14.15 -4.04
CA ILE A 29 4.92 -14.39 -2.60
C ILE A 29 4.24 -15.75 -2.40
N ASN A 30 3.20 -16.05 -3.17
CA ASN A 30 2.46 -17.30 -3.08
C ASN A 30 3.34 -18.50 -3.47
N GLU A 31 4.19 -18.35 -4.48
CA GLU A 31 5.17 -19.37 -4.85
C GLU A 31 6.17 -19.63 -3.72
N ALA A 32 6.66 -18.58 -3.06
CA ALA A 32 7.55 -18.72 -1.92
C ALA A 32 6.88 -19.45 -0.74
N TYR A 33 5.61 -19.19 -0.47
CA TYR A 33 4.85 -19.92 0.54
C TYR A 33 4.75 -21.41 0.20
N GLU A 34 4.39 -21.72 -1.03
CA GLU A 34 4.30 -23.11 -1.50
C GLU A 34 5.64 -23.85 -1.43
N THR A 35 6.70 -23.23 -1.91
CA THR A 35 8.06 -23.81 -1.89
C THR A 35 8.58 -24.08 -0.49
N ASN A 36 8.19 -23.26 0.48
CA ASN A 36 8.62 -23.39 1.87
C ASN A 36 7.59 -24.15 2.75
N ASN A 37 6.59 -24.79 2.16
CA ASN A 37 5.53 -25.52 2.85
C ASN A 37 4.77 -24.67 3.87
N ILE A 38 4.58 -23.40 3.57
CA ILE A 38 3.76 -22.50 4.38
C ILE A 38 2.33 -22.61 3.88
N ASP A 39 1.41 -23.03 4.75
CA ASP A 39 -0.01 -23.15 4.42
C ASP A 39 -0.70 -21.79 4.49
N ALA A 40 -0.34 -20.93 3.54
CA ALA A 40 -0.90 -19.60 3.39
C ALA A 40 -0.86 -19.18 1.93
N ALA A 41 -1.81 -18.35 1.53
CA ALA A 41 -1.83 -17.73 0.21
C ALA A 41 -2.44 -16.32 0.31
N ILE A 42 -1.89 -15.41 -0.47
CA ILE A 42 -2.47 -14.08 -0.63
C ILE A 42 -3.48 -14.14 -1.78
N VAL A 43 -4.70 -13.76 -1.48
CA VAL A 43 -5.76 -13.58 -2.48
C VAL A 43 -5.84 -12.09 -2.83
N LEU A 44 -5.55 -11.76 -4.06
CA LEU A 44 -5.63 -10.40 -4.57
C LEU A 44 -7.10 -10.11 -4.96
N LYS A 45 -7.76 -9.26 -4.18
CA LYS A 45 -9.17 -8.92 -4.40
C LYS A 45 -9.38 -7.85 -5.46
N ASP A 46 -8.50 -6.85 -5.47
CA ASP A 46 -8.58 -5.75 -6.43
C ASP A 46 -7.24 -5.04 -6.55
N ILE A 47 -7.05 -4.36 -7.66
CA ILE A 47 -5.92 -3.48 -7.94
C ILE A 47 -6.50 -2.13 -8.33
N VAL A 48 -6.24 -1.11 -7.52
CA VAL A 48 -6.94 0.17 -7.58
C VAL A 48 -5.96 1.31 -7.78
N PRO A 49 -6.17 2.17 -8.79
CA PRO A 49 -5.37 3.39 -8.92
C PRO A 49 -5.75 4.40 -7.84
N ILE A 50 -4.75 5.02 -7.23
CA ILE A 50 -4.95 6.12 -6.30
C ILE A 50 -5.03 7.41 -7.12
N THR A 51 -6.24 7.92 -7.31
CA THR A 51 -6.49 9.11 -8.14
C THR A 51 -6.88 10.35 -7.34
N SER A 52 -7.43 10.16 -6.14
CA SER A 52 -7.90 11.27 -5.29
C SER A 52 -6.83 11.81 -4.35
N VAL A 53 -5.73 11.08 -4.16
CA VAL A 53 -4.61 11.49 -3.32
C VAL A 53 -3.59 12.20 -4.19
N PRO A 54 -3.09 13.39 -3.79
CA PRO A 54 -2.03 14.06 -4.55
C PRO A 54 -0.80 13.17 -4.76
N ASP A 55 -0.18 13.29 -5.93
CA ASP A 55 0.93 12.41 -6.34
C ASP A 55 2.17 12.49 -5.43
N ASP A 56 2.34 13.58 -4.70
CA ASP A 56 3.43 13.77 -3.75
C ASP A 56 3.18 13.13 -2.38
N VAL A 57 1.95 12.73 -2.11
CA VAL A 57 1.63 12.05 -0.84
C VAL A 57 2.32 10.69 -0.79
N GLY A 58 3.03 10.45 0.30
CA GLY A 58 3.76 9.21 0.50
C GLY A 58 5.19 9.22 -0.03
N TYR A 59 5.63 10.29 -0.68
CA TYR A 59 7.03 10.42 -1.11
C TYR A 59 7.92 11.01 -0.04
N SER A 60 7.44 12.03 0.65
CA SER A 60 8.21 12.70 1.69
C SER A 60 7.67 12.38 3.07
N ASP A 61 8.56 12.37 4.06
CA ASP A 61 8.17 12.25 5.44
C ASP A 61 7.40 13.50 5.89
N ILE A 62 6.44 13.31 6.77
CA ILE A 62 5.70 14.40 7.41
C ILE A 62 6.43 14.75 8.70
N THR A 63 6.79 16.03 8.85
CA THR A 63 7.51 16.52 10.00
C THR A 63 6.68 17.54 10.78
N ASP A 64 6.96 17.65 12.09
CA ASP A 64 6.42 18.69 12.93
C ASP A 64 7.21 20.00 12.78
N GLU A 65 6.83 21.04 13.53
CA GLU A 65 7.49 22.37 13.50
C GLU A 65 8.94 22.32 13.97
N GLU A 66 9.33 21.31 14.74
CA GLU A 66 10.68 21.10 15.27
C GLU A 66 11.55 20.25 14.34
N GLY A 67 10.99 19.77 13.23
CA GLY A 67 11.68 18.93 12.27
C GLY A 67 11.69 17.44 12.60
N ASN A 68 10.95 17.00 13.62
CA ASN A 68 10.82 15.59 13.96
C ASN A 68 9.86 14.90 12.99
N ILE A 69 10.21 13.71 12.53
CA ILE A 69 9.36 12.91 11.66
C ILE A 69 8.20 12.36 12.46
N THR A 70 6.97 12.75 12.10
CA THR A 70 5.73 12.28 12.71
C THR A 70 5.10 11.13 11.94
N LYS A 71 5.33 11.07 10.62
CA LYS A 71 4.96 9.96 9.73
C LYS A 71 5.97 9.83 8.62
N ASP A 72 6.44 8.63 8.37
CA ASP A 72 7.19 8.37 7.15
C ASP A 72 6.23 8.26 5.96
N GLY A 73 6.71 8.61 4.77
CA GLY A 73 5.87 8.67 3.58
C GLY A 73 5.26 7.32 3.19
N ALA A 74 6.02 6.24 3.33
CA ALA A 74 5.53 4.90 3.01
C ALA A 74 4.42 4.46 3.98
N GLY A 75 4.62 4.72 5.28
CA GLY A 75 3.63 4.43 6.30
C GLY A 75 2.35 5.25 6.12
N TYR A 76 2.46 6.48 5.63
CA TYR A 76 1.30 7.32 5.39
C TYR A 76 0.37 6.76 4.31
N LEU A 77 0.91 6.26 3.19
CA LEU A 77 0.09 5.62 2.17
C LEU A 77 -0.66 4.39 2.71
N THR A 78 0.02 3.60 3.52
CA THR A 78 -0.60 2.45 4.17
C THR A 78 -1.69 2.88 5.15
N SER A 79 -1.47 3.95 5.91
CA SER A 79 -2.44 4.45 6.89
C SER A 79 -3.71 5.00 6.25
N ILE A 80 -3.63 5.56 5.05
CA ILE A 80 -4.81 6.00 4.30
C ILE A 80 -5.77 4.81 4.09
N ALA A 81 -5.24 3.68 3.70
CA ALA A 81 -6.04 2.49 3.40
C ALA A 81 -6.56 1.77 4.65
N ILE A 82 -5.78 1.74 5.72
CA ILE A 82 -6.11 1.01 6.95
C ILE A 82 -6.88 1.90 7.94
N LEU A 83 -6.44 3.13 8.11
CA LEU A 83 -6.94 4.04 9.14
C LEU A 83 -7.96 5.06 8.63
N ASN A 84 -8.30 5.01 7.35
CA ASN A 84 -9.26 5.92 6.72
C ASN A 84 -8.91 7.41 6.95
N GLU A 85 -7.64 7.77 6.80
CA GLU A 85 -7.15 9.12 7.06
C GLU A 85 -7.48 10.10 5.92
N GLY A 86 -8.72 10.59 5.88
CA GLY A 86 -9.16 11.61 4.94
C GLY A 86 -9.59 11.10 3.56
N TYR A 87 -9.48 9.82 3.30
CA TYR A 87 -9.80 9.21 2.00
C TYR A 87 -10.62 7.94 2.18
N PRO A 88 -11.91 8.06 2.58
CA PRO A 88 -12.75 6.90 2.91
C PRO A 88 -12.96 5.93 1.75
N GLU A 89 -12.83 6.40 0.52
CA GLU A 89 -12.92 5.56 -0.69
C GLU A 89 -11.81 4.51 -0.77
N TYR A 90 -10.71 4.67 -0.05
CA TYR A 90 -9.59 3.73 -0.02
C TYR A 90 -9.57 2.86 1.24
N ASP A 91 -10.59 2.93 2.08
CA ASP A 91 -10.72 2.05 3.25
C ASP A 91 -10.88 0.60 2.80
N ILE A 92 -9.85 -0.21 2.99
CA ILE A 92 -9.83 -1.58 2.49
C ILE A 92 -10.85 -2.48 3.16
N TYR A 93 -11.15 -2.22 4.43
CA TYR A 93 -12.11 -3.03 5.17
C TYR A 93 -13.54 -2.75 4.71
N GLN A 94 -13.91 -1.48 4.66
CA GLN A 94 -15.27 -1.06 4.31
C GLN A 94 -15.60 -1.32 2.83
N SER A 95 -14.67 -1.01 1.95
CA SER A 95 -14.93 -1.06 0.50
C SER A 95 -14.70 -2.43 -0.12
N TRP A 96 -13.79 -3.23 0.42
CA TRP A 96 -13.43 -4.55 -0.14
C TRP A 96 -13.49 -5.69 0.86
N GLN A 97 -13.69 -5.42 2.15
CA GLN A 97 -13.60 -6.43 3.21
C GLN A 97 -12.26 -7.18 3.17
N ALA A 98 -11.20 -6.43 2.94
CA ALA A 98 -9.85 -6.97 2.85
C ALA A 98 -9.09 -6.80 4.16
N ASP A 99 -8.20 -7.74 4.44
CA ASP A 99 -7.38 -7.75 5.65
C ASP A 99 -5.97 -7.20 5.43
N LEU A 100 -5.53 -7.18 4.16
CA LEU A 100 -4.19 -6.75 3.79
C LEU A 100 -4.25 -5.71 2.68
N VAL A 101 -3.30 -4.80 2.74
CA VAL A 101 -3.09 -3.77 1.73
C VAL A 101 -1.64 -3.76 1.26
N MET A 102 -1.44 -3.50 -0.02
CA MET A 102 -0.16 -3.16 -0.61
C MET A 102 -0.29 -1.85 -1.35
N SER A 103 0.63 -0.94 -1.15
CA SER A 103 0.70 0.31 -1.90
C SER A 103 1.98 0.36 -2.72
N VAL A 104 1.84 0.62 -4.00
CA VAL A 104 2.97 0.67 -4.95
C VAL A 104 3.11 2.08 -5.49
N ARG A 105 4.33 2.55 -5.49
CA ARG A 105 4.70 3.86 -6.03
C ARG A 105 6.02 3.76 -6.81
N ASP A 106 6.36 4.80 -7.55
CA ASP A 106 7.66 4.85 -8.20
C ASP A 106 8.80 5.08 -7.18
N ASN A 107 10.02 5.04 -7.64
CA ASN A 107 11.20 5.04 -6.79
C ASN A 107 11.78 6.45 -6.50
N ARG A 108 10.94 7.49 -6.54
CA ARG A 108 11.35 8.88 -6.32
C ARG A 108 11.00 9.37 -4.91
N SER A 109 11.29 8.58 -3.89
CA SER A 109 10.90 8.91 -2.53
C SER A 109 11.99 9.65 -1.77
N ASP A 110 11.61 10.74 -1.09
CA ASP A 110 12.45 11.44 -0.10
C ASP A 110 12.24 10.86 1.32
N SER A 111 11.41 9.85 1.44
CA SER A 111 11.11 9.22 2.72
C SER A 111 12.32 8.47 3.27
N THR A 112 12.44 8.43 4.59
CA THR A 112 13.44 7.61 5.29
C THR A 112 13.14 6.11 5.17
N ALA A 113 11.93 5.72 4.78
CA ALA A 113 11.51 4.34 4.59
C ALA A 113 11.07 4.08 3.14
N ASN A 114 11.52 2.96 2.57
CA ASN A 114 11.06 2.50 1.25
C ASN A 114 9.81 1.61 1.33
N GLY A 115 9.48 1.16 2.51
CA GLY A 115 8.29 0.35 2.77
C GLY A 115 7.95 0.36 4.25
N ALA A 116 6.71 0.04 4.56
CA ALA A 116 6.23 -0.04 5.93
C ALA A 116 5.21 -1.18 6.04
N ALA A 117 5.22 -1.84 7.19
CA ALA A 117 4.26 -2.89 7.52
C ALA A 117 3.96 -2.87 9.02
N SER A 118 2.77 -3.34 9.38
CA SER A 118 2.41 -3.50 10.79
C SER A 118 3.17 -4.66 11.42
N VAL A 119 3.75 -4.42 12.58
CA VAL A 119 4.45 -5.46 13.35
C VAL A 119 3.41 -6.35 14.02
N GLY A 120 3.60 -7.68 13.89
CA GLY A 120 2.69 -8.66 14.49
C GLY A 120 1.41 -8.91 13.72
N GLY A 121 1.23 -8.30 12.57
CA GLY A 121 0.06 -8.52 11.73
C GLY A 121 -1.25 -7.99 12.32
N GLU A 122 -1.16 -7.09 13.29
CA GLU A 122 -2.36 -6.43 13.80
C GLU A 122 -2.96 -5.53 12.74
N VAL A 123 -4.03 -5.99 12.16
CA VAL A 123 -4.92 -5.12 11.42
C VAL A 123 -5.75 -4.36 12.44
N GLN A 124 -5.56 -3.06 12.52
CA GLN A 124 -6.48 -2.23 13.30
C GLN A 124 -7.81 -2.18 12.56
N HIS A 125 -8.74 -3.00 12.99
CA HIS A 125 -10.09 -2.95 12.47
C HIS A 125 -10.79 -1.70 13.01
N HIS A 126 -11.12 -0.79 12.12
CA HIS A 126 -12.06 0.26 12.43
C HIS A 126 -13.47 -0.30 12.32
N TYR A 127 -13.97 -0.80 13.42
CA TYR A 127 -15.39 -1.05 13.57
C TYR A 127 -16.08 0.28 13.80
N GLY A 128 -16.56 0.85 12.74
CA GLY A 128 -17.43 2.05 12.81
C GLY A 128 -18.85 1.64 12.99
#